data_7d25fc02a7b5d707b24385a434db17ec
#
_entry.id   7d25fc02a7b5d707b24385a434db17ec
#
_cell.length_a   1.000
_cell.length_b   1.000
_cell.length_c   1.000
_cell.angle_alpha   90.00
_cell.angle_beta   90.00
_cell.angle_gamma   90.00
#
_symmetry.space_group_name_H-M   'P 1'
#
loop_
_entity.id
_entity.type
_entity.pdbx_description
1 polymer ?
#
loop_
_entity_poly.entity_id
_entity_poly.type
_entity_poly.pdbx_seq_one_letter_code
_entity_poly.pdbx_strand_id
1 'polypeptide(L)'
;CDRRQRQMCIRDREWLVNFKNETHNHPTEIEPFGGAATCLGGAIRDPLSGRTYVYQAMRVTGAADPTVPVSQTIEGKLPQKKLVREAAHGYSSYGNQIGLATGYVKEVYHPNYVAKRMEIGAVMGAAPRRAVQRLNSDPGDKIILLGGRTGRDGIGGATGSSKAHNTKSTSVCGAEVQKGNAPTERKLQRLFRREEVSHIIKKCNDFGAGGVSVAIGELADGLRIELD
;
A
#
# COMPACT_ATOMS: atom_id res chain seq x y z
N CYS A 1 -8.17 10.45 -2.61
CA CYS A 1 -8.68 9.08 -2.45
C CYS A 1 -10.05 9.13 -1.78
N ASP A 2 -11.08 8.78 -2.51
CA ASP A 2 -12.44 8.73 -1.95
C ASP A 2 -12.56 7.49 -1.05
N ARG A 3 -12.34 7.67 0.24
CA ARG A 3 -12.48 6.61 1.25
C ARG A 3 -13.97 6.46 1.58
N ARG A 4 -14.69 5.71 0.76
CA ARG A 4 -16.10 5.38 1.06
C ARG A 4 -16.16 4.39 2.21
N GLN A 5 -16.39 4.90 3.40
CA GLN A 5 -16.79 4.08 4.54
C GLN A 5 -18.28 3.83 4.48
N ARG A 6 -18.66 2.56 4.46
CA ARG A 6 -20.07 2.16 4.60
C ARG A 6 -20.29 1.68 6.03
N GLN A 7 -21.38 2.13 6.62
CA GLN A 7 -21.82 1.66 7.92
C GLN A 7 -22.70 0.42 7.72
N MET A 8 -22.43 -0.62 8.47
CA MET A 8 -23.22 -1.82 8.53
C MET A 8 -23.61 -2.11 9.97
N CYS A 9 -24.89 -2.46 10.18
CA CYS A 9 -25.37 -2.95 11.48
C CYS A 9 -25.39 -4.49 11.45
N ILE A 10 -24.63 -5.10 12.36
CA ILE A 10 -24.63 -6.54 12.55
C ILE A 10 -24.92 -6.82 14.03
N ARG A 11 -26.03 -7.48 14.33
CA ARG A 11 -26.43 -7.86 15.69
C ARG A 11 -26.36 -6.70 16.69
N ASP A 12 -27.07 -5.61 16.44
CA ASP A 12 -27.16 -4.43 17.31
C ASP A 12 -25.84 -3.67 17.56
N ARG A 13 -24.81 -3.93 16.75
CA ARG A 13 -23.54 -3.21 16.81
C ARG A 13 -23.25 -2.56 15.46
N GLU A 14 -22.89 -1.29 15.49
CA GLU A 14 -22.45 -0.57 14.29
C GLU A 14 -21.00 -0.90 13.95
N TRP A 15 -20.77 -1.27 12.70
CA TRP A 15 -19.44 -1.51 12.15
C TRP A 15 -19.15 -0.54 11.01
N LEU A 16 -17.90 -0.11 10.94
CA LEU A 16 -17.36 0.60 9.79
C LEU A 16 -16.68 -0.43 8.88
N VAL A 17 -17.05 -0.41 7.60
CA VAL A 17 -16.42 -1.23 6.58
C VAL A 17 -15.62 -0.33 5.65
N ASN A 18 -14.35 -0.64 5.48
CA ASN A 18 -13.45 0.03 4.56
C ASN A 18 -13.17 -0.85 3.35
N PHE A 19 -13.27 -0.26 2.18
CA PHE A 19 -12.71 -0.79 0.96
C PHE A 19 -11.64 0.16 0.46
N LYS A 20 -10.47 -0.37 0.17
CA LYS A 20 -9.35 0.37 -0.43
C LYS A 20 -8.84 -0.41 -1.63
N ASN A 21 -8.58 0.30 -2.72
CA ASN A 21 -7.77 -0.22 -3.82
C ASN A 21 -6.53 0.66 -3.99
N GLU A 22 -5.43 0.03 -4.35
CA GLU A 22 -4.14 0.66 -4.62
C GLU A 22 -3.63 0.23 -5.99
N THR A 23 -3.08 1.17 -6.75
CA THR A 23 -2.37 0.86 -7.99
C THR A 23 -0.87 1.09 -7.79
N HIS A 24 -0.05 0.14 -8.21
CA HIS A 24 1.39 0.20 -8.02
C HIS A 24 2.14 -0.24 -9.29
N ASN A 25 1.78 0.39 -10.42
CA ASN A 25 2.18 -0.03 -11.76
C ASN A 25 3.67 0.17 -12.02
N HIS A 26 4.18 1.39 -11.86
CA HIS A 26 5.57 1.73 -12.16
C HIS A 26 6.59 0.98 -11.30
N PRO A 27 6.46 0.97 -9.96
CA PRO A 27 7.40 0.23 -9.13
C PRO A 27 7.42 -1.26 -9.45
N THR A 28 6.27 -1.84 -9.80
CA THR A 28 6.17 -3.25 -10.19
C THR A 28 6.85 -3.54 -11.54
N GLU A 29 6.91 -2.58 -12.45
CA GLU A 29 7.68 -2.73 -13.69
C GLU A 29 9.19 -2.71 -13.48
N ILE A 30 9.68 -2.01 -12.46
CA ILE A 30 11.10 -1.88 -12.17
C ILE A 30 11.59 -3.05 -11.32
N GLU A 31 10.87 -3.32 -10.25
CA GLU A 31 11.18 -4.35 -9.26
C GLU A 31 9.87 -5.10 -8.95
N PRO A 32 9.53 -6.12 -9.75
CA PRO A 32 8.20 -6.74 -9.72
C PRO A 32 7.83 -7.35 -8.38
N PHE A 33 8.79 -7.97 -7.70
CA PHE A 33 8.55 -8.60 -6.39
C PHE A 33 8.20 -7.56 -5.33
N GLY A 34 9.07 -6.58 -5.10
CA GLY A 34 8.87 -5.56 -4.08
C GLY A 34 7.73 -4.60 -4.43
N GLY A 35 7.59 -4.26 -5.72
CA GLY A 35 6.49 -3.41 -6.20
C GLY A 35 5.12 -4.02 -5.93
N ALA A 36 4.91 -5.29 -6.26
CA ALA A 36 3.66 -5.98 -5.99
C ALA A 36 3.44 -6.25 -4.48
N ALA A 37 4.50 -6.57 -3.75
CA ALA A 37 4.45 -6.71 -2.30
C ALA A 37 3.99 -5.41 -1.64
N THR A 38 4.57 -4.29 -2.03
CA THR A 38 4.22 -2.96 -1.50
C THR A 38 2.82 -2.52 -1.95
N CYS A 39 2.37 -2.95 -3.13
CA CYS A 39 0.98 -2.71 -3.56
C CYS A 39 -0.02 -3.24 -2.52
N LEU A 40 0.18 -4.45 -2.01
CA LEU A 40 -0.65 -4.99 -0.94
C LEU A 40 -0.41 -4.25 0.39
N GLY A 41 0.84 -4.01 0.77
CA GLY A 41 1.17 -3.28 1.99
C GLY A 41 0.56 -1.87 2.03
N GLY A 42 0.64 -1.13 0.94
CA GLY A 42 0.01 0.19 0.81
C GLY A 42 -1.52 0.13 0.90
N ALA A 43 -2.13 -0.87 0.24
CA ALA A 43 -3.56 -1.08 0.34
C ALA A 43 -4.03 -1.34 1.79
N ILE A 44 -3.22 -2.03 2.59
CA ILE A 44 -3.53 -2.32 4.00
C ILE A 44 -3.33 -1.09 4.89
N ARG A 45 -2.29 -0.28 4.65
CA ARG A 45 -1.96 0.88 5.50
C ARG A 45 -3.07 1.91 5.57
N ASP A 46 -3.79 2.17 4.49
CA ASP A 46 -4.87 3.14 4.49
C ASP A 46 -6.04 2.77 5.41
N PRO A 47 -6.63 1.57 5.32
CA PRO A 47 -7.61 1.13 6.31
C PRO A 47 -7.05 1.10 7.73
N LEU A 48 -5.78 0.72 7.89
CA LEU A 48 -5.12 0.73 9.18
C LEU A 48 -5.01 2.14 9.76
N SER A 49 -4.69 3.15 8.94
CA SER A 49 -4.74 4.55 9.36
C SER A 49 -6.15 4.99 9.79
N GLY A 50 -7.18 4.36 9.23
CA GLY A 50 -8.56 4.45 9.67
C GLY A 50 -8.90 3.61 10.90
N ARG A 51 -7.90 2.97 11.54
CA ARG A 51 -8.05 2.02 12.67
C ARG A 51 -8.94 0.83 12.36
N THR A 52 -9.07 0.45 11.09
CA THR A 52 -9.78 -0.77 10.70
C THR A 52 -8.81 -1.93 10.49
N TYR A 53 -9.23 -3.12 10.89
CA TYR A 53 -8.48 -4.35 10.65
C TYR A 53 -8.84 -4.90 9.27
N VAL A 54 -7.84 -5.24 8.47
CA VAL A 54 -8.03 -5.82 7.14
C VAL A 54 -8.21 -7.33 7.25
N TYR A 55 -9.27 -7.84 6.67
CA TYR A 55 -9.67 -9.25 6.73
C TYR A 55 -9.44 -9.99 5.42
N GLN A 56 -9.44 -9.30 4.29
CA GLN A 56 -9.34 -9.93 2.99
C GLN A 56 -8.65 -9.01 1.99
N ALA A 57 -7.82 -9.61 1.14
CA ALA A 57 -7.22 -8.96 -0.01
C ALA A 57 -7.81 -9.49 -1.32
N MET A 58 -7.66 -8.68 -2.36
CA MET A 58 -7.97 -9.01 -3.75
C MET A 58 -6.84 -8.48 -4.64
N ARG A 59 -6.60 -9.14 -5.78
CA ARG A 59 -5.59 -8.71 -6.73
C ARG A 59 -6.16 -8.74 -8.14
N VAL A 60 -6.03 -7.63 -8.87
CA VAL A 60 -6.39 -7.54 -10.28
C VAL A 60 -5.20 -6.96 -11.05
N THR A 61 -4.78 -7.64 -12.12
CA THR A 61 -3.60 -7.22 -12.88
C THR A 61 -3.87 -7.20 -14.38
N GLY A 62 -3.10 -6.37 -15.08
CA GLY A 62 -3.03 -6.38 -16.55
C GLY A 62 -1.58 -6.58 -16.97
N ALA A 63 -1.35 -7.57 -17.83
CA ALA A 63 -0.04 -7.91 -18.39
C ALA A 63 -0.16 -8.27 -19.88
N ALA A 64 0.95 -8.19 -20.60
CA ALA A 64 1.03 -8.81 -21.91
C ALA A 64 1.30 -10.32 -21.77
N ASP A 65 1.29 -11.03 -22.88
CA ASP A 65 1.46 -12.49 -22.91
C ASP A 65 2.80 -12.92 -22.29
N PRO A 66 2.80 -13.66 -21.17
CA PRO A 66 4.02 -14.11 -20.50
C PRO A 66 4.74 -15.25 -21.24
N THR A 67 4.14 -15.82 -22.28
CA THR A 67 4.73 -16.90 -23.08
C THR A 67 5.61 -16.38 -24.19
N VAL A 68 5.57 -15.09 -24.50
CA VAL A 68 6.41 -14.45 -25.51
C VAL A 68 7.89 -14.68 -25.20
N PRO A 69 8.71 -15.11 -26.19
CA PRO A 69 10.14 -15.33 -26.03
C PRO A 69 10.87 -14.08 -25.51
N VAL A 70 11.89 -14.28 -24.68
CA VAL A 70 12.70 -13.18 -24.12
C VAL A 70 13.32 -12.31 -25.23
N SER A 71 13.68 -12.90 -26.35
CA SER A 71 14.22 -12.19 -27.54
C SER A 71 13.27 -11.15 -28.15
N GLN A 72 11.99 -11.23 -27.84
CA GLN A 72 10.96 -10.27 -28.30
C GLN A 72 10.61 -9.22 -27.22
N THR A 73 11.37 -9.18 -26.14
CA THR A 73 11.16 -8.16 -25.10
C THR A 73 11.48 -6.78 -25.67
N ILE A 74 10.61 -5.81 -25.37
CA ILE A 74 10.85 -4.41 -25.74
C ILE A 74 12.15 -3.95 -25.09
N GLU A 75 12.98 -3.26 -25.84
CA GLU A 75 14.25 -2.71 -25.35
C GLU A 75 14.03 -1.85 -24.11
N GLY A 76 14.84 -2.03 -23.09
CA GLY A 76 14.75 -1.31 -21.83
C GLY A 76 13.64 -1.79 -20.89
N LYS A 77 12.89 -2.85 -21.22
CA LYS A 77 11.85 -3.44 -20.37
C LYS A 77 12.26 -4.82 -19.84
N LEU A 78 11.61 -5.25 -18.78
CA LEU A 78 11.75 -6.62 -18.28
C LEU A 78 10.87 -7.57 -19.10
N PRO A 79 11.31 -8.84 -19.30
CA PRO A 79 10.48 -9.85 -19.94
C PRO A 79 9.14 -10.05 -19.24
N GLN A 80 8.06 -10.21 -20.00
CA GLN A 80 6.70 -10.36 -19.45
C GLN A 80 6.60 -11.54 -18.47
N LYS A 81 7.26 -12.66 -18.80
CA LYS A 81 7.32 -13.83 -17.92
C LYS A 81 7.92 -13.50 -16.55
N LYS A 82 8.97 -12.70 -16.52
CA LYS A 82 9.60 -12.25 -15.26
C LYS A 82 8.66 -11.33 -14.47
N LEU A 83 8.07 -10.34 -15.13
CA LEU A 83 7.13 -9.41 -14.51
C LEU A 83 5.96 -10.15 -13.85
N VAL A 84 5.31 -11.04 -14.57
CA VAL A 84 4.13 -11.79 -14.08
C VAL A 84 4.49 -12.68 -12.89
N ARG A 85 5.57 -13.46 -13.01
CA ARG A 85 5.96 -14.41 -11.96
C ARG A 85 6.43 -13.73 -10.67
N GLU A 86 7.31 -12.75 -10.79
CA GLU A 86 7.86 -12.06 -9.62
C GLU A 86 6.82 -11.17 -8.95
N ALA A 87 5.93 -10.52 -9.70
CA ALA A 87 4.84 -9.75 -9.13
C ALA A 87 3.84 -10.64 -8.37
N ALA A 88 3.44 -11.78 -8.94
CA ALA A 88 2.58 -12.74 -8.26
C ALA A 88 3.24 -13.26 -6.97
N HIS A 89 4.55 -13.59 -7.03
CA HIS A 89 5.30 -14.05 -5.88
C HIS A 89 5.41 -12.97 -4.80
N GLY A 90 5.69 -11.71 -5.16
CA GLY A 90 5.80 -10.60 -4.21
C GLY A 90 4.49 -10.35 -3.46
N TYR A 91 3.38 -10.29 -4.19
CA TYR A 91 2.05 -10.11 -3.60
C TYR A 91 1.69 -11.26 -2.64
N SER A 92 1.89 -12.50 -3.08
CA SER A 92 1.67 -13.71 -2.29
C SER A 92 2.56 -13.75 -1.04
N SER A 93 3.85 -13.44 -1.20
CA SER A 93 4.80 -13.42 -0.10
C SER A 93 4.39 -12.43 0.99
N TYR A 94 3.97 -11.23 0.62
CA TYR A 94 3.50 -10.23 1.58
C TYR A 94 2.23 -10.70 2.30
N GLY A 95 1.25 -11.21 1.55
CA GLY A 95 0.01 -11.75 2.12
C GLY A 95 0.26 -12.89 3.10
N ASN A 96 1.16 -13.82 2.77
CA ASN A 96 1.53 -14.92 3.65
C ASN A 96 2.22 -14.45 4.94
N GLN A 97 3.13 -13.49 4.85
CA GLN A 97 3.84 -12.96 6.01
C GLN A 97 2.92 -12.19 6.96
N ILE A 98 1.95 -11.45 6.42
CA ILE A 98 0.97 -10.72 7.23
C ILE A 98 -0.19 -11.60 7.69
N GLY A 99 -0.35 -12.78 7.11
CA GLY A 99 -1.44 -13.71 7.41
C GLY A 99 -2.78 -13.24 6.86
N LEU A 100 -2.77 -12.69 5.65
CA LEU A 100 -3.96 -12.17 4.96
C LEU A 100 -4.23 -12.98 3.69
N ALA A 101 -5.40 -13.58 3.61
CA ALA A 101 -5.83 -14.30 2.42
C ALA A 101 -6.18 -13.36 1.26
N THR A 102 -5.75 -13.70 0.05
CA THR A 102 -6.19 -13.06 -1.18
C THR A 102 -7.34 -13.87 -1.77
N GLY A 103 -8.57 -13.45 -1.45
CA GLY A 103 -9.78 -14.20 -1.80
C GLY A 103 -10.22 -14.09 -3.26
N TYR A 104 -9.65 -13.15 -4.01
CA TYR A 104 -9.91 -12.99 -5.44
C TYR A 104 -8.63 -12.57 -6.17
N VAL A 105 -8.29 -13.31 -7.22
CA VAL A 105 -7.16 -12.99 -8.09
C VAL A 105 -7.64 -13.08 -9.54
N LYS A 106 -7.38 -12.02 -10.31
CA LYS A 106 -7.63 -12.02 -11.74
C LYS A 106 -6.48 -11.34 -12.47
N GLU A 107 -5.88 -12.04 -13.43
CA GLU A 107 -4.95 -11.44 -14.40
C GLU A 107 -5.63 -11.34 -15.76
N VAL A 108 -5.54 -10.18 -16.39
CA VAL A 108 -6.01 -9.91 -17.74
C VAL A 108 -4.80 -9.78 -18.65
N TYR A 109 -4.74 -10.59 -19.69
CA TYR A 109 -3.67 -10.53 -20.67
C TYR A 109 -4.15 -9.80 -21.91
N HIS A 110 -3.43 -8.74 -22.28
CA HIS A 110 -3.75 -7.95 -23.48
C HIS A 110 -2.47 -7.31 -24.05
N PRO A 111 -2.30 -7.28 -25.38
CA PRO A 111 -1.08 -6.72 -26.02
C PRO A 111 -0.74 -5.29 -25.59
N ASN A 112 -1.74 -4.47 -25.30
CA ASN A 112 -1.53 -3.09 -24.88
C ASN A 112 -0.83 -2.95 -23.51
N TYR A 113 -0.75 -4.03 -22.71
CA TYR A 113 0.01 -4.03 -21.47
C TYR A 113 1.51 -4.35 -21.64
N VAL A 114 1.98 -4.55 -22.88
CA VAL A 114 3.39 -4.86 -23.13
C VAL A 114 4.33 -3.77 -22.65
N ALA A 115 3.94 -2.49 -22.82
CA ALA A 115 4.75 -1.35 -22.42
C ALA A 115 4.57 -0.96 -20.95
N LYS A 116 3.44 -1.35 -20.35
CA LYS A 116 3.10 -0.97 -19.00
C LYS A 116 2.14 -1.95 -18.34
N ARG A 117 2.64 -2.61 -17.31
CA ARG A 117 1.84 -3.49 -16.47
C ARG A 117 0.86 -2.69 -15.62
N MET A 118 -0.31 -3.25 -15.37
CA MET A 118 -1.23 -2.79 -14.34
C MET A 118 -1.14 -3.74 -13.13
N GLU A 119 -0.87 -3.20 -11.97
CA GLU A 119 -0.89 -3.92 -10.69
C GLU A 119 -1.86 -3.21 -9.75
N ILE A 120 -2.95 -3.90 -9.39
CA ILE A 120 -3.97 -3.39 -8.49
C ILE A 120 -4.12 -4.34 -7.32
N GLY A 121 -3.89 -3.84 -6.13
CA GLY A 121 -4.23 -4.49 -4.87
C GLY A 121 -5.47 -3.86 -4.27
N ALA A 122 -6.39 -4.65 -3.76
CA ALA A 122 -7.53 -4.16 -3.04
C ALA A 122 -7.74 -4.94 -1.76
N VAL A 123 -8.31 -4.29 -0.75
CA VAL A 123 -8.56 -4.90 0.55
C VAL A 123 -9.89 -4.48 1.14
N MET A 124 -10.42 -5.35 1.98
CA MET A 124 -11.59 -5.06 2.82
C MET A 124 -11.19 -5.10 4.29
N GLY A 125 -11.46 -4.00 4.99
CA GLY A 125 -11.24 -3.86 6.42
C GLY A 125 -12.53 -3.53 7.16
N ALA A 126 -12.56 -3.80 8.46
CA ALA A 126 -13.67 -3.44 9.31
C ALA A 126 -13.22 -3.12 10.73
N ALA A 127 -13.99 -2.27 11.42
CA ALA A 127 -13.83 -1.99 12.85
C ALA A 127 -15.18 -1.70 13.50
N PRO A 128 -15.36 -1.98 14.78
CA PRO A 128 -16.50 -1.45 15.53
C PRO A 128 -16.48 0.08 15.47
N ARG A 129 -17.61 0.70 15.20
CA ARG A 129 -17.69 2.17 15.10
C ARG A 129 -17.18 2.87 16.36
N ARG A 130 -17.47 2.30 17.52
CA ARG A 130 -17.00 2.84 18.81
C ARG A 130 -15.48 2.86 18.95
N ALA A 131 -14.72 2.01 18.22
CA ALA A 131 -13.26 1.95 18.27
C ALA A 131 -12.58 2.99 17.38
N VAL A 132 -13.32 3.82 16.64
CA VAL A 132 -12.74 4.77 15.69
C VAL A 132 -13.10 6.20 16.07
N GLN A 133 -12.07 7.00 16.34
CA GLN A 133 -12.17 8.44 16.48
C GLN A 133 -11.66 9.15 15.23
N ARG A 134 -12.23 10.31 14.94
CA ARG A 134 -11.78 11.23 13.89
C ARG A 134 -11.84 12.64 14.43
N LEU A 135 -10.75 13.04 15.03
CA LEU A 135 -10.60 14.37 15.62
C LEU A 135 -9.52 15.14 14.86
N ASN A 136 -9.55 16.44 14.93
CA ASN A 136 -8.46 17.28 14.45
C ASN A 136 -7.30 17.28 15.42
N SER A 137 -6.12 17.57 14.92
CA SER A 137 -4.94 17.77 15.75
C SER A 137 -4.99 19.16 16.39
N ASP A 138 -4.56 19.26 17.63
CA ASP A 138 -4.51 20.49 18.40
C ASP A 138 -3.06 20.85 18.76
N PRO A 139 -2.76 22.14 19.03
CA PRO A 139 -1.46 22.54 19.55
C PRO A 139 -1.12 21.78 20.84
N GLY A 140 0.07 21.21 20.90
CA GLY A 140 0.54 20.38 22.01
C GLY A 140 0.31 18.87 21.84
N ASP A 141 -0.40 18.45 20.82
CA ASP A 141 -0.49 17.02 20.51
C ASP A 141 0.88 16.44 20.13
N LYS A 142 1.08 15.18 20.42
CA LYS A 142 2.31 14.45 20.07
C LYS A 142 2.11 13.64 18.79
N ILE A 143 3.04 13.77 17.85
CA ILE A 143 3.12 12.96 16.65
C ILE A 143 4.05 11.79 16.95
N ILE A 144 3.57 10.58 16.74
CA ILE A 144 4.33 9.34 17.00
C ILE A 144 4.45 8.58 15.69
N LEU A 145 5.68 8.31 15.25
CA LEU A 145 5.97 7.44 14.13
C LEU A 145 6.10 5.99 14.63
N LEU A 146 5.21 5.13 14.15
CA LEU A 146 5.23 3.70 14.45
C LEU A 146 5.59 2.90 13.20
N GLY A 147 6.61 2.06 13.29
CA GLY A 147 6.99 1.20 12.18
C GLY A 147 8.46 0.85 12.14
N GLY A 148 8.95 0.56 10.94
CA GLY A 148 10.36 0.34 10.66
C GLY A 148 11.07 1.65 10.31
N ARG A 149 12.38 1.55 10.06
CA ARG A 149 13.15 2.69 9.56
C ARG A 149 12.66 3.08 8.16
N THR A 150 12.47 4.37 7.96
CA THR A 150 12.19 4.92 6.63
C THR A 150 13.48 5.02 5.82
N GLY A 151 13.40 4.74 4.53
CA GLY A 151 14.53 4.88 3.60
C GLY A 151 14.51 6.24 2.88
N ARG A 152 15.36 6.37 1.88
CA ARG A 152 15.44 7.56 0.99
C ARG A 152 14.23 7.70 0.08
N ASP A 153 13.53 6.61 -0.13
CA ASP A 153 12.32 6.46 -0.94
C ASP A 153 11.14 7.32 -0.46
N GLY A 154 11.12 7.66 0.83
CA GLY A 154 10.05 8.45 1.40
C GLY A 154 9.82 9.83 0.75
N ILE A 155 10.87 10.50 0.31
CA ILE A 155 10.77 11.86 -0.30
C ILE A 155 10.64 11.77 -1.82
N GLY A 156 11.40 10.86 -2.46
CA GLY A 156 11.47 10.75 -3.92
C GLY A 156 10.44 9.81 -4.55
N GLY A 157 9.79 8.94 -3.77
CA GLY A 157 8.95 7.86 -4.27
C GLY A 157 7.78 8.32 -5.14
N ALA A 158 7.11 9.41 -4.77
CA ALA A 158 6.02 9.98 -5.57
C ALA A 158 6.51 10.53 -6.92
N THR A 159 7.69 11.15 -6.96
CA THR A 159 8.29 11.68 -8.19
C THR A 159 8.77 10.56 -9.11
N GLY A 160 9.37 9.51 -8.56
CA GLY A 160 9.81 8.33 -9.30
C GLY A 160 8.65 7.60 -9.97
N SER A 161 7.51 7.50 -9.30
CA SER A 161 6.31 6.84 -9.83
C SER A 161 5.71 7.51 -11.08
N SER A 162 6.05 8.76 -11.35
CA SER A 162 5.53 9.54 -12.48
C SER A 162 6.43 9.54 -13.72
N LYS A 163 7.60 8.93 -13.66
CA LYS A 163 8.58 8.89 -14.77
C LYS A 163 8.49 7.60 -15.57
N ALA A 164 8.79 7.69 -16.86
CA ALA A 164 9.00 6.51 -17.69
C ALA A 164 10.27 5.77 -17.24
N HIS A 165 10.16 4.46 -17.04
CA HIS A 165 11.24 3.62 -16.54
C HIS A 165 11.81 2.70 -17.60
N ASN A 166 13.12 2.47 -17.54
CA ASN A 166 13.87 1.53 -18.35
C ASN A 166 14.82 0.69 -17.46
N THR A 167 15.57 -0.24 -18.04
CA THR A 167 16.46 -1.13 -17.29
C THR A 167 17.52 -0.38 -16.45
N LYS A 168 17.92 0.83 -16.85
CA LYS A 168 18.82 1.67 -16.04
C LYS A 168 18.12 2.22 -14.79
N SER A 169 16.78 2.32 -14.82
CA SER A 169 16.02 2.76 -13.66
C SER A 169 16.13 1.78 -12.48
N THR A 170 16.36 0.51 -12.74
CA THR A 170 16.57 -0.50 -11.69
C THR A 170 17.79 -0.18 -10.82
N SER A 171 18.87 0.29 -11.42
CA SER A 171 20.08 0.67 -10.69
C SER A 171 19.99 2.05 -10.02
N VAL A 172 19.22 2.95 -10.59
CA VAL A 172 19.11 4.35 -10.11
C VAL A 172 17.93 4.53 -9.14
N CYS A 173 16.79 3.94 -9.46
CA CYS A 173 15.53 4.11 -8.74
C CYS A 173 15.11 2.87 -7.93
N GLY A 174 15.85 1.77 -8.00
CA GLY A 174 15.50 0.54 -7.27
C GLY A 174 15.47 0.73 -5.73
N ALA A 175 16.25 1.66 -5.22
CA ALA A 175 16.23 2.04 -3.81
C ALA A 175 15.02 2.95 -3.45
N GLU A 176 14.35 3.52 -4.44
CA GLU A 176 13.15 4.36 -4.27
C GLU A 176 11.86 3.55 -4.29
N VAL A 177 11.93 2.28 -4.70
CA VAL A 177 10.79 1.36 -4.58
C VAL A 177 10.56 1.04 -3.11
N GLN A 178 9.42 1.45 -2.62
CA GLN A 178 9.04 1.18 -1.24
C GLN A 178 9.03 -0.32 -0.98
N LYS A 179 9.62 -0.72 0.14
CA LYS A 179 9.66 -2.11 0.58
C LYS A 179 8.97 -2.22 1.94
N GLY A 180 7.69 -2.57 1.90
CA GLY A 180 6.91 -2.79 3.11
C GLY A 180 7.49 -3.92 3.96
N ASN A 181 7.31 -3.82 5.27
CA ASN A 181 7.65 -4.87 6.22
C ASN A 181 6.37 -5.51 6.77
N ALA A 182 5.95 -6.59 6.14
CA ALA A 182 4.71 -7.28 6.47
C ALA A 182 4.61 -7.74 7.94
N PRO A 183 5.67 -8.31 8.56
CA PRO A 183 5.63 -8.65 9.98
C PRO A 183 5.42 -7.45 10.90
N THR A 184 6.03 -6.31 10.60
CA THR A 184 5.81 -5.07 11.36
C THR A 184 4.40 -4.55 11.17
N GLU A 185 3.91 -4.52 9.94
CA GLU A 185 2.54 -4.09 9.64
C GLU A 185 1.49 -4.98 10.30
N ARG A 186 1.73 -6.30 10.36
CA ARG A 186 0.88 -7.21 11.14
C ARG A 186 0.83 -6.85 12.62
N LYS A 187 1.96 -6.48 13.22
CA LYS A 187 1.99 -6.05 14.62
C LYS A 187 1.16 -4.79 14.82
N LEU A 188 1.27 -3.83 13.89
CA LEU A 188 0.48 -2.59 13.91
C LEU A 188 -1.02 -2.86 13.76
N GLN A 189 -1.41 -3.74 12.84
CA GLN A 189 -2.81 -4.15 12.71
C GLN A 189 -3.38 -4.74 14.00
N ARG A 190 -2.60 -5.58 14.67
CA ARG A 190 -3.01 -6.18 15.96
C ARG A 190 -3.06 -5.14 17.08
N LEU A 191 -2.14 -4.18 17.08
CA LEU A 191 -2.14 -3.09 18.04
C LEU A 191 -3.38 -2.21 17.88
N PHE A 192 -3.69 -1.78 16.66
CA PHE A 192 -4.81 -0.88 16.38
C PHE A 192 -6.19 -1.55 16.49
N ARG A 193 -6.23 -2.89 16.57
CA ARG A 193 -7.44 -3.64 16.89
C ARG A 193 -7.85 -3.52 18.36
N ARG A 194 -6.95 -3.08 19.22
CA ARG A 194 -7.21 -2.86 20.64
C ARG A 194 -7.88 -1.52 20.82
N GLU A 195 -9.11 -1.53 21.36
CA GLU A 195 -9.93 -0.31 21.52
C GLU A 195 -9.22 0.74 22.39
N GLU A 196 -8.55 0.32 23.45
CA GLU A 196 -7.79 1.20 24.33
C GLU A 196 -6.67 1.95 23.63
N VAL A 197 -6.10 1.37 22.58
CA VAL A 197 -5.08 2.04 21.73
C VAL A 197 -5.73 2.94 20.69
N SER A 198 -6.78 2.47 20.02
CA SER A 198 -7.42 3.25 18.97
C SER A 198 -8.11 4.51 19.50
N HIS A 199 -8.57 4.50 20.75
CA HIS A 199 -9.22 5.65 21.39
C HIS A 199 -8.28 6.79 21.78
N ILE A 200 -6.99 6.54 21.95
CA ILE A 200 -6.03 7.63 22.23
C ILE A 200 -5.50 8.30 20.95
N ILE A 201 -5.82 7.76 19.78
CA ILE A 201 -5.34 8.27 18.51
C ILE A 201 -6.39 9.21 17.92
N LYS A 202 -6.14 10.52 17.96
CA LYS A 202 -7.01 11.52 17.33
C LYS A 202 -7.05 11.37 15.82
N LYS A 203 -5.88 11.34 15.20
CA LYS A 203 -5.69 11.27 13.74
C LYS A 203 -4.52 10.33 13.43
N CYS A 204 -4.60 9.62 12.34
CA CYS A 204 -3.53 8.74 11.91
C CYS A 204 -3.42 8.78 10.39
N ASN A 205 -2.21 8.75 9.87
CA ASN A 205 -1.92 8.70 8.45
C ASN A 205 -0.92 7.59 8.16
N ASP A 206 -0.88 7.07 6.94
CA ASP A 206 0.18 6.16 6.55
C ASP A 206 1.46 6.94 6.18
N PHE A 207 2.60 6.28 6.31
CA PHE A 207 3.87 6.81 5.88
C PHE A 207 4.25 6.15 4.55
N GLY A 208 3.85 6.78 3.46
CA GLY A 208 4.02 6.28 2.10
C GLY A 208 4.75 7.27 1.19
N ALA A 209 4.30 7.36 -0.05
CA ALA A 209 4.85 8.30 -1.02
C ALA A 209 4.70 9.75 -0.56
N GLY A 210 5.76 10.55 -0.77
CA GLY A 210 5.85 11.92 -0.27
C GLY A 210 6.57 12.05 1.08
N GLY A 211 6.83 10.93 1.76
CA GLY A 211 7.64 10.86 2.98
C GLY A 211 7.10 11.69 4.14
N VAL A 212 7.99 12.27 4.91
CA VAL A 212 7.67 13.08 6.10
C VAL A 212 6.70 14.23 5.77
N SER A 213 6.89 14.90 4.65
CA SER A 213 6.08 16.07 4.27
C SER A 213 4.59 15.71 4.09
N VAL A 214 4.29 14.54 3.54
CA VAL A 214 2.92 14.07 3.38
C VAL A 214 2.42 13.40 4.66
N ALA A 215 3.17 12.43 5.19
CA ALA A 215 2.75 11.66 6.35
C ALA A 215 2.44 12.51 7.58
N ILE A 216 3.30 13.48 7.87
CA ILE A 216 3.18 14.36 9.03
C ILE A 216 2.39 15.62 8.69
N GLY A 217 2.60 16.21 7.51
CA GLY A 217 1.91 17.42 7.09
C GLY A 217 0.39 17.27 7.06
N GLU A 218 -0.11 16.12 6.58
CA GLU A 218 -1.54 15.83 6.57
C GLU A 218 -2.15 15.59 7.96
N LEU A 219 -1.33 15.31 8.97
CA LEU A 219 -1.82 15.14 10.35
C LEU A 219 -2.13 16.47 11.04
N ALA A 220 -1.36 17.51 10.74
CA ALA A 220 -1.35 18.77 11.45
C ALA A 220 -1.66 19.96 10.54
N ASP A 221 -2.74 19.85 9.78
CA ASP A 221 -3.18 20.85 8.83
C ASP A 221 -3.33 22.22 9.49
N GLY A 222 -2.59 23.20 8.97
CA GLY A 222 -2.55 24.57 9.52
C GLY A 222 -1.77 24.76 10.82
N LEU A 223 -1.09 23.74 11.33
CA LEU A 223 -0.28 23.81 12.52
C LEU A 223 1.22 23.79 12.20
N ARG A 224 2.02 24.42 13.09
CA ARG A 224 3.47 24.29 13.07
C ARG A 224 3.87 22.94 13.67
N ILE A 225 4.73 22.21 12.97
CA ILE A 225 5.25 20.92 13.41
C ILE A 225 6.71 21.10 13.80
N GLU A 226 7.07 20.67 15.00
CA GLU A 226 8.45 20.60 15.47
C GLU A 226 8.92 19.14 15.33
N LEU A 227 10.06 18.95 14.66
CA LEU A 227 10.69 17.63 14.48
C LEU A 227 11.89 17.57 15.42
N ASP A 228 11.84 16.68 16.42
CA ASP A 228 12.92 16.39 17.35
C ASP A 228 13.82 15.24 16.84
#